data_819d2446ab08325d6bfd902602b9cc37
#
_entry.id   819d2446ab08325d6bfd902602b9cc37
#
_cell.length_a   1.000
_cell.length_b   1.000
_cell.length_c   1.000
_cell.angle_alpha   90.00
_cell.angle_beta   90.00
_cell.angle_gamma   90.00
#
_symmetry.space_group_name_H-M   'P 1'
#
loop_
_entity.id
_entity.type
_entity.pdbx_description
1 polymer ?
#
loop_
_entity_poly.entity_id
_entity_poly.type
_entity_poly.pdbx_seq_one_letter_code
_entity_poly.pdbx_strand_id
1 'polypeptide(L)'
;EKRPIFLLSVKVGIESVLTQTVCETAAYNLMPQLDLVATPTGFGVVSNQSVQPASRHRVDALREQLRMDASRHADEYLERLREYGVLAHIGMISSLFYSPTLCRENGIMTSEGTAVYAREFDEVKPRIDASESEMQMLIGSNLYVLLLSALRKPPMKNEAAYMPFNHLLAPVRRLLEAMVNKRNTRYALAIVYRTARQLAELDAEHADNYTEILNIINRQKYENRKTDPCFFFG
;
A
#
# COMPACT_ATOMS: atom_id res chain seq x y z
N GLU A 1 -10.35 35.10 -7.59
CA GLU A 1 -10.70 34.92 -9.03
C GLU A 1 -9.74 34.03 -9.83
N LYS A 2 -8.70 33.42 -9.22
CA LYS A 2 -7.74 32.52 -9.90
C LYS A 2 -8.11 31.00 -9.83
N ARG A 3 -9.25 30.65 -9.27
CA ARG A 3 -9.66 29.25 -9.03
C ARG A 3 -10.01 28.40 -10.27
N PRO A 4 -10.65 28.92 -11.34
CA PRO A 4 -11.08 28.04 -12.45
C PRO A 4 -9.92 27.47 -13.29
N ILE A 5 -8.84 28.22 -13.51
CA ILE A 5 -7.68 27.76 -14.32
C ILE A 5 -6.89 26.69 -13.56
N PHE A 6 -6.71 26.87 -12.25
CA PHE A 6 -6.04 25.88 -11.40
C PHE A 6 -6.80 24.55 -11.36
N LEU A 7 -8.13 24.58 -11.16
CA LEU A 7 -8.97 23.38 -11.19
C LEU A 7 -8.95 22.67 -12.55
N LEU A 8 -8.87 23.41 -13.64
CA LEU A 8 -8.80 22.86 -14.98
C LEU A 8 -7.46 22.13 -15.20
N SER A 9 -6.34 22.74 -14.81
CA SER A 9 -5.01 22.12 -14.96
C SER A 9 -4.86 20.87 -14.10
N VAL A 10 -5.40 20.85 -12.88
CA VAL A 10 -5.49 19.69 -11.99
C VAL A 10 -6.27 18.56 -12.66
N LYS A 11 -7.46 18.87 -13.16
CA LYS A 11 -8.33 17.90 -13.84
C LYS A 11 -7.63 17.25 -15.03
N VAL A 12 -7.02 18.05 -15.90
CA VAL A 12 -6.28 17.55 -17.08
C VAL A 12 -5.11 16.66 -16.66
N GLY A 13 -4.36 17.03 -15.63
CA GLY A 13 -3.25 16.21 -15.10
C GLY A 13 -3.71 14.85 -14.57
N ILE A 14 -4.80 14.80 -13.81
CA ILE A 14 -5.37 13.57 -13.27
C ILE A 14 -5.94 12.68 -14.40
N GLU A 15 -6.71 13.26 -15.32
CA GLU A 15 -7.31 12.54 -16.45
C GLU A 15 -6.25 11.92 -17.38
N SER A 16 -5.13 12.61 -17.60
CA SER A 16 -4.04 12.10 -18.45
C SER A 16 -3.44 10.82 -17.86
N VAL A 17 -3.10 10.81 -16.56
CA VAL A 17 -2.52 9.63 -15.91
C VAL A 17 -3.52 8.49 -15.82
N LEU A 18 -4.79 8.78 -15.50
CA LEU A 18 -5.85 7.77 -15.53
C LEU A 18 -5.98 7.13 -16.90
N THR A 19 -5.99 7.94 -17.96
CA THR A 19 -6.08 7.45 -19.34
C THR A 19 -4.90 6.55 -19.69
N GLN A 20 -3.67 6.92 -19.31
CA GLN A 20 -2.49 6.08 -19.51
C GLN A 20 -2.63 4.73 -18.78
N THR A 21 -3.01 4.73 -17.50
CA THR A 21 -3.24 3.52 -16.72
C THR A 21 -4.25 2.59 -17.39
N VAL A 22 -5.38 3.15 -17.84
CA VAL A 22 -6.46 2.37 -18.51
C VAL A 22 -5.97 1.80 -19.83
N CYS A 23 -5.30 2.60 -20.67
CA CYS A 23 -4.81 2.17 -21.98
C CYS A 23 -3.75 1.06 -21.85
N GLU A 24 -2.80 1.19 -20.94
CA GLU A 24 -1.75 0.20 -20.70
C GLU A 24 -2.31 -1.10 -20.14
N THR A 25 -3.25 -1.01 -19.19
CA THR A 25 -3.94 -2.18 -18.63
C THR A 25 -4.75 -2.89 -19.71
N ALA A 26 -5.48 -2.14 -20.56
CA ALA A 26 -6.22 -2.71 -21.67
C ALA A 26 -5.29 -3.39 -22.69
N ALA A 27 -4.19 -2.74 -23.07
CA ALA A 27 -3.19 -3.31 -23.98
C ALA A 27 -2.59 -4.61 -23.40
N TYR A 28 -2.19 -4.61 -22.13
CA TYR A 28 -1.71 -5.82 -21.42
C TYR A 28 -2.71 -6.97 -21.49
N ASN A 29 -3.99 -6.69 -21.23
CA ASN A 29 -5.04 -7.71 -21.18
C ASN A 29 -5.41 -8.23 -22.58
N LEU A 30 -5.34 -7.37 -23.61
CA LEU A 30 -5.70 -7.72 -25.00
C LEU A 30 -4.56 -8.39 -25.75
N MET A 31 -3.30 -8.17 -25.34
CA MET A 31 -2.12 -8.67 -26.07
C MET A 31 -2.16 -10.18 -26.39
N PRO A 32 -2.60 -11.08 -25.49
CA PRO A 32 -2.72 -12.51 -25.81
C PRO A 32 -3.75 -12.82 -26.89
N GLN A 33 -4.66 -11.88 -27.20
CA GLN A 33 -5.74 -12.04 -28.17
C GLN A 33 -5.40 -11.43 -29.53
N LEU A 34 -4.37 -10.58 -29.61
CA LEU A 34 -4.02 -9.87 -30.84
C LEU A 34 -3.48 -10.81 -31.93
N ASP A 35 -2.94 -11.97 -31.57
CA ASP A 35 -2.47 -12.98 -32.51
C ASP A 35 -3.58 -13.91 -32.99
N LEU A 36 -4.80 -13.80 -32.43
CA LEU A 36 -5.91 -14.69 -32.73
C LEU A 36 -6.93 -14.00 -33.64
N VAL A 37 -7.10 -14.53 -34.82
CA VAL A 37 -8.16 -14.11 -35.75
C VAL A 37 -9.27 -15.16 -35.78
N ALA A 38 -10.50 -14.73 -35.56
CA ALA A 38 -11.66 -15.58 -35.74
C ALA A 38 -11.86 -15.92 -37.23
N THR A 39 -11.77 -17.18 -37.57
CA THR A 39 -12.05 -17.73 -38.87
C THR A 39 -13.34 -18.57 -38.83
N PRO A 40 -14.01 -18.80 -39.94
CA PRO A 40 -15.23 -19.66 -39.96
C PRO A 40 -15.05 -21.07 -39.41
N THR A 41 -13.79 -21.54 -39.34
CA THR A 41 -13.41 -22.87 -38.85
C THR A 41 -12.76 -22.88 -37.46
N GLY A 42 -12.65 -21.71 -36.80
CA GLY A 42 -12.03 -21.57 -35.48
C GLY A 42 -11.10 -20.35 -35.40
N PHE A 43 -10.18 -20.36 -34.43
CA PHE A 43 -9.18 -19.31 -34.29
C PHE A 43 -7.91 -19.65 -35.09
N GLY A 44 -7.43 -18.69 -35.88
CA GLY A 44 -6.19 -18.81 -36.65
C GLY A 44 -5.18 -17.73 -36.24
N VAL A 45 -3.88 -17.95 -36.54
CA VAL A 45 -2.83 -16.95 -36.39
C VAL A 45 -2.63 -16.23 -37.73
N VAL A 46 -2.61 -14.88 -37.73
CA VAL A 46 -2.35 -14.12 -38.95
C VAL A 46 -0.88 -14.26 -39.31
N SER A 47 -0.64 -14.92 -40.47
CA SER A 47 0.67 -14.91 -41.11
C SER A 47 0.57 -14.08 -42.38
N ASN A 48 1.23 -12.91 -42.40
CA ASN A 48 1.30 -12.09 -43.59
C ASN A 48 2.71 -12.18 -44.19
N GLN A 49 2.84 -12.30 -45.49
CA GLN A 49 4.14 -12.47 -46.19
C GLN A 49 5.08 -11.27 -45.98
N SER A 50 4.58 -10.12 -45.58
CA SER A 50 5.36 -8.88 -45.36
C SER A 50 5.74 -8.61 -43.93
N VAL A 51 5.17 -9.32 -42.95
CA VAL A 51 5.44 -9.12 -41.50
C VAL A 51 5.75 -10.46 -40.86
N GLN A 52 6.95 -10.61 -40.36
CA GLN A 52 7.31 -11.80 -39.54
C GLN A 52 6.69 -11.68 -38.15
N PRO A 53 6.13 -12.77 -37.60
CA PRO A 53 5.65 -12.78 -36.23
C PRO A 53 6.76 -12.38 -35.26
N ALA A 54 6.42 -11.53 -34.27
CA ALA A 54 7.37 -11.21 -33.21
C ALA A 54 7.74 -12.47 -32.44
N SER A 55 9.01 -12.58 -32.04
CA SER A 55 9.41 -13.72 -31.21
C SER A 55 8.68 -13.68 -29.87
N ARG A 56 8.30 -14.84 -29.35
CA ARG A 56 7.61 -14.97 -28.05
C ARG A 56 8.31 -14.16 -26.94
N HIS A 57 9.62 -14.21 -26.88
CA HIS A 57 10.41 -13.46 -25.89
C HIS A 57 10.19 -11.94 -25.97
N ARG A 58 10.05 -11.37 -27.20
CA ARG A 58 9.77 -9.92 -27.37
C ARG A 58 8.35 -9.58 -26.94
N VAL A 59 7.38 -10.42 -27.23
CA VAL A 59 5.99 -10.26 -26.82
C VAL A 59 5.88 -10.33 -25.30
N ASP A 60 6.52 -11.30 -24.68
CA ASP A 60 6.54 -11.46 -23.23
C ASP A 60 7.21 -10.26 -22.53
N ALA A 61 8.34 -9.77 -23.09
CA ALA A 61 9.04 -8.59 -22.57
C ALA A 61 8.17 -7.32 -22.67
N LEU A 62 7.49 -7.09 -23.81
CA LEU A 62 6.59 -5.95 -23.97
C LEU A 62 5.39 -6.05 -23.03
N ARG A 63 4.83 -7.23 -22.86
CA ARG A 63 3.73 -7.48 -21.93
C ARG A 63 4.13 -7.19 -20.50
N GLU A 64 5.32 -7.62 -20.09
CA GLU A 64 5.87 -7.32 -18.76
C GLU A 64 6.07 -5.82 -18.55
N GLN A 65 6.60 -5.13 -19.56
CA GLN A 65 6.77 -3.68 -19.50
C GLN A 65 5.43 -2.96 -19.35
N LEU A 66 4.41 -3.31 -20.12
CA LEU A 66 3.07 -2.73 -20.01
C LEU A 66 2.46 -2.96 -18.61
N ARG A 67 2.69 -4.13 -18.02
CA ARG A 67 2.25 -4.44 -16.66
C ARG A 67 2.92 -3.52 -15.63
N MET A 68 4.22 -3.31 -15.77
CA MET A 68 4.99 -2.42 -14.89
C MET A 68 4.57 -0.96 -15.04
N ASP A 69 4.41 -0.49 -16.28
CA ASP A 69 4.02 0.88 -16.58
C ASP A 69 2.60 1.17 -16.08
N ALA A 70 1.65 0.28 -16.30
CA ALA A 70 0.29 0.40 -15.78
C ALA A 70 0.27 0.49 -14.24
N SER A 71 1.07 -0.34 -13.54
CA SER A 71 1.19 -0.26 -12.09
C SER A 71 1.78 1.07 -11.61
N ARG A 72 2.80 1.57 -12.31
CA ARG A 72 3.44 2.86 -11.99
C ARG A 72 2.47 4.03 -12.17
N HIS A 73 1.75 4.07 -13.29
CA HIS A 73 0.78 5.13 -13.56
C HIS A 73 -0.43 5.06 -12.60
N ALA A 74 -0.85 3.87 -12.19
CA ALA A 74 -1.87 3.73 -11.16
C ALA A 74 -1.43 4.34 -9.81
N ASP A 75 -0.18 4.12 -9.40
CA ASP A 75 0.38 4.74 -8.20
C ASP A 75 0.51 6.25 -8.34
N GLU A 76 0.98 6.74 -9.50
CA GLU A 76 1.04 8.18 -9.80
C GLU A 76 -0.35 8.82 -9.75
N TYR A 77 -1.37 8.14 -10.27
CA TYR A 77 -2.76 8.59 -10.18
C TYR A 77 -3.21 8.74 -8.72
N LEU A 78 -2.96 7.75 -7.88
CA LEU A 78 -3.29 7.81 -6.45
C LEU A 78 -2.54 8.93 -5.72
N GLU A 79 -1.26 9.13 -6.03
CA GLU A 79 -0.48 10.21 -5.42
C GLU A 79 -0.97 11.59 -5.83
N ARG A 80 -1.34 11.79 -7.10
CA ARG A 80 -1.98 13.03 -7.56
C ARG A 80 -3.32 13.29 -6.87
N LEU A 81 -4.16 12.26 -6.70
CA LEU A 81 -5.40 12.39 -5.94
C LEU A 81 -5.14 12.80 -4.49
N ARG A 82 -4.06 12.28 -3.90
CA ARG A 82 -3.62 12.64 -2.55
C ARG A 82 -3.13 14.09 -2.49
N GLU A 83 -2.25 14.50 -3.40
CA GLU A 83 -1.72 15.87 -3.48
C GLU A 83 -2.83 16.93 -3.56
N TYR A 84 -3.90 16.62 -4.28
CA TYR A 84 -5.05 17.51 -4.42
C TYR A 84 -6.10 17.35 -3.31
N GLY A 85 -5.85 16.51 -2.32
CA GLY A 85 -6.76 16.29 -1.19
C GLY A 85 -8.03 15.52 -1.52
N VAL A 86 -8.14 14.97 -2.74
CA VAL A 86 -9.34 14.23 -3.18
C VAL A 86 -9.52 12.94 -2.38
N LEU A 87 -8.44 12.26 -2.04
CA LEU A 87 -8.49 11.02 -1.24
C LEU A 87 -9.07 11.22 0.15
N ALA A 88 -8.93 12.42 0.73
CA ALA A 88 -9.54 12.73 2.03
C ALA A 88 -11.08 12.66 1.99
N HIS A 89 -11.68 12.99 0.84
CA HIS A 89 -13.12 12.99 0.65
C HIS A 89 -13.69 11.64 0.24
N ILE A 90 -12.97 10.88 -0.57
CA ILE A 90 -13.47 9.60 -1.14
C ILE A 90 -13.02 8.36 -0.39
N GLY A 91 -12.12 8.50 0.57
CA GLY A 91 -11.70 7.41 1.45
C GLY A 91 -11.12 6.19 0.74
N MET A 92 -10.53 6.36 -0.45
CA MET A 92 -9.99 5.25 -1.25
C MET A 92 -8.88 4.47 -0.55
N ILE A 93 -8.07 5.12 0.30
CA ILE A 93 -7.01 4.45 1.04
C ILE A 93 -7.60 3.84 2.30
N SER A 94 -7.80 2.54 2.30
CA SER A 94 -8.29 1.75 3.43
C SER A 94 -7.20 0.89 4.08
N SER A 95 -5.99 0.87 3.51
CA SER A 95 -4.86 0.04 3.92
C SER A 95 -3.57 0.85 3.88
N LEU A 96 -2.59 0.49 4.70
CA LEU A 96 -1.23 1.05 4.65
C LEU A 96 -0.47 0.59 3.40
N PHE A 97 -0.89 -0.53 2.82
CA PHE A 97 -0.43 -1.03 1.52
C PHE A 97 -1.58 -0.96 0.51
N TYR A 98 -1.78 0.21 -0.04
CA TYR A 98 -2.89 0.50 -0.95
C TYR A 98 -2.54 0.32 -2.44
N SER A 99 -1.31 -0.07 -2.76
CA SER A 99 -0.87 -0.24 -4.14
C SER A 99 0.13 -1.38 -4.32
N PRO A 100 0.18 -2.00 -5.52
CA PRO A 100 1.17 -3.00 -5.87
C PRO A 100 2.61 -2.51 -5.73
N THR A 101 2.87 -1.26 -6.09
CA THR A 101 4.23 -0.67 -6.00
C THR A 101 4.67 -0.54 -4.56
N LEU A 102 3.79 -0.07 -3.66
CA LEU A 102 4.11 -0.05 -2.23
C LEU A 102 4.41 -1.43 -1.68
N CYS A 103 3.68 -2.47 -2.13
CA CYS A 103 3.98 -3.85 -1.75
C CYS A 103 5.40 -4.25 -2.17
N ARG A 104 5.78 -4.01 -3.43
CA ARG A 104 7.13 -4.34 -3.94
C ARG A 104 8.24 -3.57 -3.22
N GLU A 105 8.08 -2.26 -3.07
CA GLU A 105 9.07 -1.39 -2.41
C GLU A 105 9.32 -1.77 -0.95
N ASN A 106 8.32 -2.33 -0.29
CA ASN A 106 8.41 -2.76 1.10
C ASN A 106 8.61 -4.27 1.27
N GLY A 107 8.82 -5.02 0.18
CA GLY A 107 9.18 -6.43 0.24
C GLY A 107 8.03 -7.37 0.57
N ILE A 108 6.78 -6.97 0.35
CA ILE A 108 5.63 -7.88 0.38
C ILE A 108 5.68 -8.78 -0.85
N MET A 109 5.51 -10.09 -0.62
CA MET A 109 5.57 -11.11 -1.65
C MET A 109 4.27 -11.89 -1.73
N THR A 110 4.05 -12.53 -2.90
CA THR A 110 2.99 -13.53 -3.06
C THR A 110 3.26 -14.75 -2.19
N SER A 111 2.33 -15.68 -2.12
CA SER A 111 2.52 -16.97 -1.44
C SER A 111 3.64 -17.81 -2.06
N GLU A 112 3.95 -17.58 -3.34
CA GLU A 112 5.02 -18.25 -4.09
C GLU A 112 6.38 -17.55 -3.97
N GLY A 113 6.45 -16.42 -3.24
CA GLY A 113 7.67 -15.66 -3.06
C GLY A 113 8.02 -14.76 -4.25
N THR A 114 7.08 -14.46 -5.12
CA THR A 114 7.25 -13.57 -6.27
C THR A 114 6.82 -12.13 -5.95
N ALA A 115 7.23 -11.19 -6.80
CA ALA A 115 6.86 -9.77 -6.67
C ALA A 115 5.37 -9.56 -6.91
N VAL A 116 4.78 -8.59 -6.19
CA VAL A 116 3.37 -8.24 -6.28
C VAL A 116 3.16 -7.18 -7.35
N TYR A 117 2.39 -7.51 -8.39
CA TYR A 117 1.88 -6.59 -9.40
C TYR A 117 0.36 -6.49 -9.31
N ALA A 118 -0.29 -5.80 -10.24
CA ALA A 118 -1.72 -5.52 -10.17
C ALA A 118 -2.59 -6.78 -9.99
N ARG A 119 -2.29 -7.86 -10.72
CA ARG A 119 -3.01 -9.13 -10.60
C ARG A 119 -2.75 -9.82 -9.27
N GLU A 120 -1.48 -9.93 -8.90
CA GLU A 120 -1.05 -10.57 -7.65
C GLU A 120 -1.48 -9.76 -6.43
N PHE A 121 -1.70 -8.44 -6.58
CA PHE A 121 -2.19 -7.59 -5.51
C PHE A 121 -3.57 -8.02 -5.00
N ASP A 122 -4.48 -8.37 -5.90
CA ASP A 122 -5.81 -8.88 -5.52
C ASP A 122 -5.72 -10.19 -4.72
N GLU A 123 -4.72 -11.04 -5.01
CA GLU A 123 -4.48 -12.28 -4.27
C GLU A 123 -3.84 -12.05 -2.89
N VAL A 124 -2.97 -11.03 -2.79
CA VAL A 124 -2.27 -10.71 -1.53
C VAL A 124 -3.12 -9.83 -0.60
N LYS A 125 -4.04 -9.03 -1.14
CA LYS A 125 -4.87 -8.08 -0.40
C LYS A 125 -5.58 -8.69 0.82
N PRO A 126 -6.23 -9.86 0.74
CA PRO A 126 -6.85 -10.49 1.92
C PRO A 126 -5.85 -10.79 3.05
N ARG A 127 -4.60 -11.16 2.71
CA ARG A 127 -3.54 -11.38 3.70
C ARG A 127 -3.09 -10.08 4.35
N ILE A 128 -3.00 -9.01 3.57
CA ILE A 128 -2.70 -7.66 4.08
C ILE A 128 -3.80 -7.25 5.05
N ASP A 129 -5.07 -7.36 4.68
CA ASP A 129 -6.21 -6.95 5.51
C ASP A 129 -6.29 -7.74 6.83
N ALA A 130 -6.03 -9.04 6.78
CA ALA A 130 -5.97 -9.88 7.98
C ALA A 130 -4.81 -9.45 8.90
N SER A 131 -3.62 -9.22 8.34
CA SER A 131 -2.46 -8.77 9.10
C SER A 131 -2.63 -7.35 9.64
N GLU A 132 -3.32 -6.45 8.93
CA GLU A 132 -3.66 -5.11 9.42
C GLU A 132 -4.62 -5.17 10.60
N SER A 133 -5.60 -6.06 10.57
CA SER A 133 -6.52 -6.27 11.69
C SER A 133 -5.80 -6.76 12.94
N GLU A 134 -4.86 -7.70 12.78
CA GLU A 134 -4.01 -8.17 13.88
C GLU A 134 -3.06 -7.06 14.38
N MET A 135 -2.47 -6.32 13.47
CA MET A 135 -1.58 -5.19 13.79
C MET A 135 -2.30 -4.11 14.59
N GLN A 136 -3.57 -3.80 14.28
CA GLN A 136 -4.37 -2.84 15.05
C GLN A 136 -4.47 -3.23 16.53
N MET A 137 -4.56 -4.52 16.84
CA MET A 137 -4.55 -5.00 18.23
C MET A 137 -3.20 -4.78 18.92
N LEU A 138 -2.10 -4.77 18.16
CA LEU A 138 -0.74 -4.59 18.68
C LEU A 138 -0.34 -3.12 18.86
N ILE A 139 -0.83 -2.22 18.02
CA ILE A 139 -0.45 -0.79 18.04
C ILE A 139 -1.56 0.13 18.55
N GLY A 140 -2.79 -0.36 18.64
CA GLY A 140 -3.98 0.41 18.97
C GLY A 140 -4.70 0.95 17.74
N SER A 141 -6.03 0.95 17.82
CA SER A 141 -6.89 1.39 16.71
C SER A 141 -6.76 2.89 16.44
N ASN A 142 -6.59 3.71 17.48
CA ASN A 142 -6.46 5.15 17.33
C ASN A 142 -5.23 5.52 16.50
N LEU A 143 -4.08 4.92 16.80
CA LEU A 143 -2.84 5.16 16.06
C LEU A 143 -2.96 4.70 14.60
N TYR A 144 -3.58 3.55 14.36
CA TYR A 144 -3.82 3.04 13.01
C TYR A 144 -4.70 3.99 12.17
N VAL A 145 -5.82 4.45 12.73
CA VAL A 145 -6.71 5.42 12.08
C VAL A 145 -6.01 6.75 11.81
N LEU A 146 -5.14 7.20 12.72
CA LEU A 146 -4.32 8.39 12.52
C LEU A 146 -3.39 8.24 11.31
N LEU A 147 -2.70 7.11 11.18
CA LEU A 147 -1.82 6.83 10.04
C LEU A 147 -2.60 6.79 8.72
N LEU A 148 -3.76 6.12 8.66
CA LEU A 148 -4.62 6.12 7.47
C LEU A 148 -5.14 7.51 7.12
N SER A 149 -5.53 8.29 8.12
CA SER A 149 -6.01 9.66 7.92
C SER A 149 -4.92 10.56 7.34
N ALA A 150 -3.69 10.41 7.82
CA ALA A 150 -2.54 11.15 7.31
C ALA A 150 -2.18 10.75 5.86
N LEU A 151 -2.33 9.45 5.51
CA LEU A 151 -2.13 8.99 4.14
C LEU A 151 -3.15 9.57 3.14
N ARG A 152 -4.36 9.88 3.60
CA ARG A 152 -5.42 10.47 2.75
C ARG A 152 -5.26 11.96 2.52
N LYS A 153 -4.48 12.65 3.37
CA LYS A 153 -4.29 14.11 3.28
C LYS A 153 -3.12 14.48 2.36
N PRO A 154 -3.14 15.69 1.76
CA PRO A 154 -1.98 16.19 1.05
C PRO A 154 -0.75 16.20 1.95
N PRO A 155 0.46 15.95 1.39
CA PRO A 155 1.69 16.08 2.15
C PRO A 155 1.87 17.53 2.59
N MET A 156 1.78 17.78 3.89
CA MET A 156 2.02 19.12 4.45
C MET A 156 3.51 19.28 4.79
N LYS A 157 4.10 20.33 4.28
CA LYS A 157 5.47 20.70 4.61
C LYS A 157 5.46 21.41 5.97
N ASN A 158 6.13 20.84 6.96
CA ASN A 158 6.47 21.45 8.26
C ASN A 158 5.42 21.51 9.36
N GLU A 159 4.49 20.58 9.48
CA GLU A 159 3.60 20.55 10.63
C GLU A 159 4.00 19.49 11.67
N ALA A 160 4.11 19.90 12.93
CA ALA A 160 4.31 19.02 14.09
C ALA A 160 3.21 17.93 14.20
N ALA A 161 1.99 18.22 13.78
CA ALA A 161 0.88 17.27 13.72
C ALA A 161 1.14 16.04 12.82
N TYR A 162 2.16 16.09 11.97
CA TYR A 162 2.58 14.96 11.12
C TYR A 162 3.76 14.15 11.68
N MET A 163 4.26 14.47 12.85
CA MET A 163 5.35 13.70 13.47
C MET A 163 5.03 12.20 13.61
N PRO A 164 3.84 11.78 14.05
CA PRO A 164 3.48 10.36 14.09
C PRO A 164 3.57 9.69 12.73
N PHE A 165 3.03 10.34 11.72
CA PHE A 165 3.07 9.84 10.35
C PHE A 165 4.50 9.69 9.82
N ASN A 166 5.32 10.72 9.95
CA ASN A 166 6.67 10.74 9.41
C ASN A 166 7.60 9.71 10.09
N HIS A 167 7.43 9.48 11.40
CA HIS A 167 8.31 8.61 12.17
C HIS A 167 7.78 7.19 12.37
N LEU A 168 6.45 6.99 12.40
CA LEU A 168 5.84 5.68 12.66
C LEU A 168 5.46 4.92 11.39
N LEU A 169 5.18 5.58 10.29
CA LEU A 169 4.70 4.90 9.08
C LEU A 169 5.67 3.82 8.60
N ALA A 170 6.96 4.13 8.51
CA ALA A 170 7.96 3.17 8.05
C ALA A 170 8.15 1.99 9.02
N PRO A 171 8.30 2.17 10.35
CA PRO A 171 8.30 1.08 11.32
C PRO A 171 7.04 0.21 11.28
N VAL A 172 5.85 0.83 11.17
CA VAL A 172 4.58 0.12 11.13
C VAL A 172 4.45 -0.69 9.83
N ARG A 173 4.86 -0.14 8.68
CA ARG A 173 4.92 -0.89 7.42
C ARG A 173 5.88 -2.08 7.48
N ARG A 174 7.03 -1.95 8.14
CA ARG A 174 7.96 -3.08 8.36
C ARG A 174 7.36 -4.16 9.26
N LEU A 175 6.59 -3.77 10.28
CA LEU A 175 5.87 -4.73 11.10
C LEU A 175 4.84 -5.48 10.25
N LEU A 176 4.04 -4.75 9.49
CA LEU A 176 3.02 -5.35 8.62
C LEU A 176 3.63 -6.24 7.54
N GLU A 177 4.74 -5.82 6.91
CA GLU A 177 5.49 -6.66 5.96
C GLU A 177 5.91 -8.00 6.60
N ALA A 178 6.47 -7.95 7.80
CA ALA A 178 6.88 -9.15 8.52
C ALA A 178 5.70 -10.08 8.83
N MET A 179 4.53 -9.52 9.17
CA MET A 179 3.30 -10.28 9.43
C MET A 179 2.77 -10.93 8.15
N VAL A 180 2.62 -10.16 7.07
CA VAL A 180 2.13 -10.65 5.77
C VAL A 180 3.01 -11.76 5.21
N ASN A 181 4.33 -11.61 5.33
CA ASN A 181 5.31 -12.60 4.88
C ASN A 181 5.58 -13.72 5.92
N LYS A 182 4.86 -13.75 7.04
CA LYS A 182 5.01 -14.74 8.13
C LYS A 182 6.43 -14.81 8.68
N ARG A 183 7.10 -13.66 8.76
CA ARG A 183 8.46 -13.52 9.35
C ARG A 183 8.38 -13.20 10.85
N ASN A 184 9.54 -13.22 11.51
CA ASN A 184 9.61 -12.86 12.93
C ASN A 184 9.31 -11.36 13.13
N THR A 185 8.23 -11.06 13.86
CA THR A 185 7.73 -9.70 14.10
C THR A 185 8.35 -9.01 15.33
N ARG A 186 9.04 -9.75 16.21
CA ARG A 186 9.51 -9.22 17.50
C ARG A 186 10.37 -7.96 17.38
N TYR A 187 11.31 -7.97 16.44
CA TYR A 187 12.21 -6.83 16.25
C TYR A 187 11.47 -5.61 15.67
N ALA A 188 10.63 -5.83 14.67
CA ALA A 188 9.82 -4.76 14.06
C ALA A 188 8.86 -4.14 15.10
N LEU A 189 8.18 -4.97 15.88
CA LEU A 189 7.30 -4.53 16.96
C LEU A 189 8.05 -3.73 18.03
N ALA A 190 9.24 -4.17 18.44
CA ALA A 190 10.07 -3.44 19.39
C ALA A 190 10.46 -2.04 18.89
N ILE A 191 10.72 -1.90 17.58
CA ILE A 191 10.99 -0.60 16.96
C ILE A 191 9.75 0.29 17.02
N VAL A 192 8.57 -0.23 16.64
CA VAL A 192 7.30 0.52 16.71
C VAL A 192 7.06 1.02 18.12
N TYR A 193 7.18 0.14 19.12
CA TYR A 193 6.97 0.48 20.52
C TYR A 193 7.95 1.53 21.06
N ARG A 194 9.24 1.41 20.71
CA ARG A 194 10.26 2.40 21.07
C ARG A 194 9.96 3.76 20.43
N THR A 195 9.64 3.77 19.14
CA THR A 195 9.31 5.00 18.41
C THR A 195 8.06 5.68 18.98
N ALA A 196 7.00 4.91 19.25
CA ALA A 196 5.79 5.45 19.85
C ALA A 196 6.04 6.09 21.23
N ARG A 197 6.88 5.47 22.07
CA ARG A 197 7.25 6.04 23.36
C ARG A 197 8.02 7.35 23.23
N GLN A 198 9.00 7.39 22.32
CA GLN A 198 9.78 8.60 22.06
C GLN A 198 8.90 9.74 21.55
N LEU A 199 7.95 9.43 20.67
CA LEU A 199 7.01 10.43 20.15
C LEU A 199 6.05 10.94 21.22
N ALA A 200 5.56 10.08 22.10
CA ALA A 200 4.71 10.50 23.21
C ALA A 200 5.42 11.46 24.19
N GLU A 201 6.75 11.31 24.35
CA GLU A 201 7.58 12.22 25.15
C GLU A 201 7.86 13.54 24.43
N LEU A 202 8.00 13.52 23.10
CA LEU A 202 8.32 14.69 22.29
C LEU A 202 7.09 15.53 21.93
N ASP A 203 5.94 14.89 21.77
CA ASP A 203 4.68 15.48 21.34
C ASP A 203 3.65 15.44 22.49
N ALA A 204 3.94 16.20 23.54
CA ALA A 204 3.09 16.24 24.74
C ALA A 204 1.67 16.81 24.44
N GLU A 205 1.54 17.65 23.41
CA GLU A 205 0.27 18.24 23.01
C GLU A 205 -0.70 17.18 22.42
N HIS A 206 -0.17 16.16 21.77
CA HIS A 206 -0.94 15.08 21.16
C HIS A 206 -0.69 13.72 21.85
N ALA A 207 -0.28 13.72 23.11
CA ALA A 207 0.05 12.51 23.87
C ALA A 207 -1.11 11.48 23.89
N ASP A 208 -2.35 11.95 23.80
CA ASP A 208 -3.56 11.11 23.75
C ASP A 208 -3.55 10.12 22.58
N ASN A 209 -2.93 10.48 21.45
CA ASN A 209 -2.80 9.62 20.28
C ASN A 209 -1.97 8.35 20.57
N TYR A 210 -1.11 8.38 21.58
CA TYR A 210 -0.23 7.27 21.94
C TYR A 210 -0.71 6.49 23.17
N THR A 211 -1.77 6.95 23.85
CA THR A 211 -2.23 6.36 25.10
C THR A 211 -2.55 4.87 24.96
N GLU A 212 -3.21 4.49 23.88
CA GLU A 212 -3.60 3.09 23.63
C GLU A 212 -2.37 2.18 23.49
N ILE A 213 -1.42 2.54 22.62
CA ILE A 213 -0.19 1.77 22.42
C ILE A 213 0.67 1.72 23.68
N LEU A 214 0.76 2.81 24.43
CA LEU A 214 1.50 2.85 25.70
C LEU A 214 0.88 1.92 26.74
N ASN A 215 -0.44 1.85 26.80
CA ASN A 215 -1.15 0.90 27.67
C ASN A 215 -0.88 -0.55 27.26
N ILE A 216 -0.85 -0.86 25.95
CA ILE A 216 -0.47 -2.19 25.46
C ILE A 216 0.96 -2.55 25.87
N ILE A 217 1.92 -1.63 25.67
CA ILE A 217 3.32 -1.82 26.06
C ILE A 217 3.44 -2.06 27.57
N ASN A 218 2.71 -1.31 28.38
CA ASN A 218 2.79 -1.42 29.84
C ASN A 218 2.16 -2.71 30.35
N ARG A 219 1.07 -3.19 29.76
CA ARG A 219 0.46 -4.50 30.07
C ARG A 219 1.41 -5.66 29.78
N GLN A 220 2.22 -5.60 28.74
CA GLN A 220 3.21 -6.63 28.40
C GLN A 220 4.40 -6.66 29.36
N LYS A 221 4.59 -5.61 30.18
CA LYS A 221 5.63 -5.54 31.23
C LYS A 221 5.15 -6.01 32.59
N TYR A 222 3.89 -6.47 32.69
CA TYR A 222 3.39 -6.98 33.98
C TYR A 222 4.17 -8.25 34.36
N GLU A 223 5.03 -8.11 35.35
CA GLU A 223 5.68 -9.22 36.00
C GLU A 223 4.83 -9.60 37.21
N ASN A 224 4.37 -10.85 37.23
CA ASN A 224 3.62 -11.41 38.34
C ASN A 224 4.48 -11.37 39.62
N ARG A 225 4.15 -10.49 40.56
CA ARG A 225 4.88 -10.36 41.80
C ARG A 225 4.32 -11.36 42.81
N LYS A 226 5.20 -11.99 43.61
CA LYS A 226 4.80 -12.94 44.66
C LYS A 226 3.80 -12.38 45.68
N THR A 227 3.65 -11.05 45.72
CA THR A 227 2.72 -10.32 46.59
C THR A 227 1.36 -10.05 45.97
N ASP A 228 1.16 -10.38 44.69
CA ASP A 228 -0.12 -10.14 44.03
C ASP A 228 -1.17 -11.15 44.56
N PRO A 229 -2.42 -10.72 44.83
CA PRO A 229 -3.45 -11.56 45.44
C PRO A 229 -3.94 -12.73 44.56
N CYS A 230 -3.55 -12.75 43.27
CA CYS A 230 -3.88 -13.82 42.35
C CYS A 230 -2.61 -14.50 41.84
N PHE A 231 -2.15 -15.50 42.60
CA PHE A 231 -1.06 -16.38 42.19
C PHE A 231 -1.65 -17.48 41.26
N PHE A 232 -1.40 -17.40 39.96
CA PHE A 232 -1.69 -18.49 39.05
C PHE A 232 -0.47 -19.40 38.95
N PHE A 233 -0.65 -20.64 39.44
CA PHE A 233 0.32 -21.71 39.19
C PHE A 233 0.13 -22.14 37.72
N GLY A 234 1.08 -21.80 36.85
CA GLY A 234 1.23 -22.36 35.53
C GLY A 234 2.20 -23.52 35.54
#